data_27c763455ec2c1b8dc6b7aca4cffed57
#
_entry.id   27c763455ec2c1b8dc6b7aca4cffed57
#
_cell.length_a   1.000
_cell.length_b   1.000
_cell.length_c   1.000
_cell.angle_alpha   90.00
_cell.angle_beta   90.00
_cell.angle_gamma   90.00
#
_symmetry.space_group_name_H-M   'P 1'
#
loop_
_entity.id
_entity.type
_entity.pdbx_description
1 polymer ?
#
loop_
_entity_poly.entity_id
_entity_poly.type
_entity_poly.pdbx_seq_one_letter_code
_entity_poly.pdbx_strand_id
1 'polypeptide(L)'
;MAKKDIDWSNIGFGYIKTDYRYVSNFKDGSWDEGTLTTDDMITLNECACVFQYAQTCFEGLKAYTTEDGHIVTFRPDLNAERMMNSAARLEMPQFPKERFLDAITKVVAANADYVPPYGSGATLYIRPYMFGTNPVIGVKPASEYQFRAFCTPVGPYFKGGAKPITIRVSDFDRAAPHGTGHVKAGLNYAMSLHAIVDAHNQGFAENMYLDAATRTYVEETGGANFIFVTKDGTVVTPKSDSILPSITRRSILYVAEHYLGLKAEERPVPFSEVKDFAECGLCGTAAVISPVGKIVDHGNEICSPSGMEKMGPVIQKLYDTLTGIQMGHIEAPEGWIHVIK
;
A
#
# COMPACT_ATOMS: atom_id res chain seq x y z
N MET A 1 -16.71 -22.81 -5.00
CA MET A 1 -15.87 -23.14 -6.18
C MET A 1 -14.62 -23.89 -5.73
N ALA A 2 -14.12 -24.82 -6.54
CA ALA A 2 -12.82 -25.43 -6.27
C ALA A 2 -11.73 -24.35 -6.41
N LYS A 3 -10.82 -24.28 -5.46
CA LYS A 3 -9.66 -23.37 -5.53
C LYS A 3 -8.63 -23.94 -6.53
N LYS A 4 -7.81 -23.05 -7.11
CA LYS A 4 -6.66 -23.46 -7.92
C LYS A 4 -5.70 -24.33 -7.10
N ASP A 5 -5.04 -25.28 -7.76
CA ASP A 5 -4.00 -26.12 -7.16
C ASP A 5 -2.71 -25.30 -7.02
N ILE A 6 -2.61 -24.56 -5.92
CA ILE A 6 -1.48 -23.71 -5.57
C ILE A 6 -1.06 -24.07 -4.15
N ASP A 7 0.24 -24.24 -3.91
CA ASP A 7 0.78 -24.38 -2.56
C ASP A 7 0.75 -23.03 -1.83
N TRP A 8 -0.41 -22.71 -1.23
CA TRP A 8 -0.66 -21.44 -0.55
C TRP A 8 0.31 -21.13 0.59
N SER A 9 0.94 -22.13 1.17
CA SER A 9 1.89 -21.99 2.26
C SER A 9 3.28 -21.52 1.80
N ASN A 10 3.62 -21.77 0.53
CA ASN A 10 4.94 -21.51 -0.03
C ASN A 10 4.99 -20.41 -1.09
N ILE A 11 3.85 -19.85 -1.49
CA ILE A 11 3.89 -18.70 -2.38
C ILE A 11 4.54 -17.51 -1.67
N GLY A 12 5.37 -16.76 -2.42
CA GLY A 12 5.97 -15.50 -1.98
C GLY A 12 5.16 -14.29 -2.41
N PHE A 13 5.84 -13.18 -2.60
CA PHE A 13 5.26 -11.93 -3.15
C PHE A 13 5.56 -11.77 -4.66
N GLY A 14 5.88 -12.87 -5.34
CA GLY A 14 6.11 -12.88 -6.78
C GLY A 14 4.81 -12.89 -7.59
N TYR A 15 4.90 -12.47 -8.85
CA TYR A 15 3.76 -12.48 -9.76
C TYR A 15 3.37 -13.91 -10.14
N ILE A 16 2.12 -14.27 -9.88
CA ILE A 16 1.45 -15.48 -10.37
C ILE A 16 0.31 -15.03 -11.26
N LYS A 17 0.33 -15.43 -12.53
CA LYS A 17 -0.70 -15.03 -13.48
C LYS A 17 -2.06 -15.64 -13.10
N THR A 18 -3.08 -14.79 -13.04
CA THR A 18 -4.50 -15.20 -12.93
C THR A 18 -5.17 -15.17 -14.31
N ASP A 19 -6.37 -15.74 -14.43
CA ASP A 19 -7.02 -15.91 -15.72
C ASP A 19 -7.55 -14.60 -16.31
N TYR A 20 -8.10 -13.70 -15.47
CA TYR A 20 -8.77 -12.49 -15.94
C TYR A 20 -8.14 -11.20 -15.41
N ARG A 21 -8.24 -10.16 -16.22
CA ARG A 21 -7.98 -8.75 -15.88
C ARG A 21 -9.11 -7.87 -16.40
N TYR A 22 -9.30 -6.71 -15.76
CA TYR A 22 -10.25 -5.71 -16.22
C TYR A 22 -9.50 -4.62 -16.99
N VAL A 23 -10.11 -4.13 -18.10
CA VAL A 23 -9.55 -3.08 -18.96
C VAL A 23 -10.65 -2.09 -19.32
N SER A 24 -10.36 -0.80 -19.24
CA SER A 24 -11.19 0.29 -19.74
C SER A 24 -10.30 1.35 -20.39
N ASN A 25 -10.72 1.92 -21.51
CA ASN A 25 -9.98 2.92 -22.26
C ASN A 25 -10.66 4.28 -22.17
N PHE A 26 -9.85 5.33 -22.06
CA PHE A 26 -10.28 6.71 -22.15
C PHE A 26 -9.89 7.26 -23.51
N LYS A 27 -10.87 7.70 -24.27
CA LYS A 27 -10.69 8.31 -25.59
C LYS A 27 -11.82 9.29 -25.88
N ASP A 28 -11.54 10.33 -26.63
CA ASP A 28 -12.52 11.35 -27.01
C ASP A 28 -13.30 11.94 -25.83
N GLY A 29 -12.59 12.11 -24.67
CA GLY A 29 -13.13 12.73 -23.46
C GLY A 29 -13.95 11.80 -22.56
N SER A 30 -14.04 10.50 -22.84
CA SER A 30 -14.84 9.56 -22.05
C SER A 30 -14.17 8.19 -21.86
N TRP A 31 -14.54 7.51 -20.77
CA TRP A 31 -14.20 6.11 -20.53
C TRP A 31 -15.22 5.19 -21.24
N ASP A 32 -14.72 4.16 -21.94
CA ASP A 32 -15.57 3.07 -22.45
C ASP A 32 -16.20 2.25 -21.31
N GLU A 33 -17.13 1.32 -21.62
CA GLU A 33 -17.81 0.48 -20.64
C GLU A 33 -16.86 -0.41 -19.81
N GLY A 34 -15.67 -0.68 -20.35
CA GLY A 34 -14.70 -1.61 -19.77
C GLY A 34 -15.13 -3.07 -19.90
N THR A 35 -14.14 -3.97 -19.84
CA THR A 35 -14.37 -5.40 -20.03
C THR A 35 -13.38 -6.26 -19.28
N LEU A 36 -13.76 -7.51 -19.01
CA LEU A 36 -12.84 -8.55 -18.59
C LEU A 36 -12.15 -9.15 -19.83
N THR A 37 -10.85 -9.42 -19.72
CA THR A 37 -10.06 -10.09 -20.75
C THR A 37 -9.07 -11.06 -20.13
N THR A 38 -8.65 -12.06 -20.90
CA THR A 38 -7.56 -12.99 -20.53
C THR A 38 -6.20 -12.51 -21.05
N ASP A 39 -6.19 -11.49 -21.90
CA ASP A 39 -4.96 -10.92 -22.47
C ASP A 39 -4.23 -10.06 -21.44
N ASP A 40 -3.04 -10.51 -21.03
CA ASP A 40 -2.16 -9.83 -20.07
C ASP A 40 -1.09 -8.96 -20.76
N MET A 41 -1.07 -8.93 -22.10
CA MET A 41 -0.13 -8.12 -22.85
C MET A 41 -0.69 -6.70 -23.08
N ILE A 42 0.22 -5.75 -23.22
CA ILE A 42 -0.11 -4.36 -23.59
C ILE A 42 0.79 -3.98 -24.75
N THR A 43 0.18 -3.64 -25.88
CA THR A 43 0.91 -3.14 -27.04
C THR A 43 0.72 -1.63 -27.15
N LEU A 44 1.82 -0.89 -27.12
CA LEU A 44 1.85 0.57 -27.19
C LEU A 44 2.87 1.02 -28.25
N ASN A 45 2.67 2.24 -28.76
CA ASN A 45 3.70 2.91 -29.54
C ASN A 45 4.91 3.26 -28.65
N GLU A 46 6.13 3.23 -29.21
CA GLU A 46 7.36 3.58 -28.47
C GLU A 46 7.33 4.99 -27.88
N CYS A 47 6.58 5.92 -28.48
CA CYS A 47 6.37 7.28 -27.99
C CYS A 47 5.21 7.41 -27.00
N ALA A 48 4.60 6.31 -26.52
CA ALA A 48 3.52 6.40 -25.55
C ALA A 48 3.93 7.23 -24.31
N CYS A 49 3.03 8.11 -23.87
CA CYS A 49 3.30 9.06 -22.80
C CYS A 49 3.84 8.40 -21.52
N VAL A 50 3.35 7.19 -21.20
CA VAL A 50 3.82 6.44 -20.05
C VAL A 50 5.32 6.10 -20.12
N PHE A 51 5.85 5.81 -21.31
CA PHE A 51 7.27 5.49 -21.49
C PHE A 51 8.17 6.71 -21.43
N GLN A 52 7.69 7.84 -21.98
CA GLN A 52 8.50 9.05 -22.08
C GLN A 52 8.47 9.88 -20.80
N TYR A 53 7.32 9.99 -20.12
CA TYR A 53 7.11 10.92 -19.02
C TYR A 53 6.54 10.26 -17.76
N ALA A 54 6.51 8.92 -17.68
CA ALA A 54 6.01 8.17 -16.54
C ALA A 54 4.62 8.64 -16.06
N GLN A 55 3.73 9.08 -16.99
CA GLN A 55 2.38 9.49 -16.63
C GLN A 55 1.52 8.26 -16.34
N THR A 56 1.62 7.80 -15.07
CA THR A 56 0.94 6.62 -14.55
C THR A 56 0.74 6.72 -13.06
N CYS A 57 -0.38 6.20 -12.57
CA CYS A 57 -0.64 5.99 -11.14
C CYS A 57 -1.21 4.59 -10.92
N PHE A 58 -1.12 4.11 -9.68
CA PHE A 58 -1.57 2.76 -9.36
C PHE A 58 -2.14 2.68 -7.95
N GLU A 59 -2.83 1.57 -7.68
CA GLU A 59 -3.32 1.21 -6.37
C GLU A 59 -2.90 -0.20 -5.97
N GLY A 60 -3.08 -0.52 -4.71
CA GLY A 60 -2.87 -1.84 -4.17
C GLY A 60 -3.85 -2.12 -3.04
N LEU A 61 -4.62 -3.17 -3.19
CA LEU A 61 -5.55 -3.66 -2.18
C LEU A 61 -5.58 -5.19 -2.21
N LYS A 62 -6.27 -5.80 -1.26
CA LYS A 62 -6.32 -7.25 -1.12
C LYS A 62 -7.76 -7.74 -1.07
N ALA A 63 -7.97 -8.96 -1.59
CA ALA A 63 -9.17 -9.73 -1.31
C ALA A 63 -8.84 -10.89 -0.37
N TYR A 64 -9.77 -11.17 0.54
CA TYR A 64 -9.64 -12.14 1.61
C TYR A 64 -10.79 -13.15 1.53
N THR A 65 -10.56 -14.39 1.93
CA THR A 65 -11.63 -15.32 2.27
C THR A 65 -11.88 -15.24 3.77
N THR A 66 -13.09 -14.91 4.18
CA THR A 66 -13.51 -14.87 5.58
C THR A 66 -13.81 -16.27 6.12
N GLU A 67 -13.99 -16.41 7.44
CA GLU A 67 -14.26 -17.70 8.08
C GLU A 67 -15.55 -18.35 7.57
N ASP A 68 -16.59 -17.56 7.29
CA ASP A 68 -17.86 -18.00 6.72
C ASP A 68 -17.83 -18.21 5.19
N GLY A 69 -16.64 -18.03 4.57
CA GLY A 69 -16.39 -18.36 3.17
C GLY A 69 -16.70 -17.23 2.17
N HIS A 70 -17.07 -16.04 2.62
CA HIS A 70 -17.22 -14.89 1.72
C HIS A 70 -15.88 -14.39 1.20
N ILE A 71 -15.90 -13.84 0.01
CA ILE A 71 -14.76 -13.11 -0.56
C ILE A 71 -15.02 -11.61 -0.37
N VAL A 72 -14.12 -10.94 0.33
CA VAL A 72 -14.26 -9.52 0.69
C VAL A 72 -13.01 -8.71 0.33
N THR A 73 -13.19 -7.40 0.18
CA THR A 73 -12.10 -6.42 0.12
C THR A 73 -12.28 -5.39 1.24
N PHE A 74 -11.17 -4.80 1.67
CA PHE A 74 -11.12 -3.85 2.78
C PHE A 74 -10.99 -2.42 2.26
N ARG A 75 -12.00 -1.56 2.51
CA ARG A 75 -12.06 -0.13 2.18
C ARG A 75 -11.65 0.22 0.74
N PRO A 76 -12.17 -0.48 -0.29
CA PRO A 76 -11.79 -0.22 -1.69
C PRO A 76 -12.27 1.16 -2.16
N ASP A 77 -13.27 1.76 -1.51
CA ASP A 77 -13.74 3.13 -1.71
C ASP A 77 -12.63 4.16 -1.51
N LEU A 78 -11.79 4.00 -0.49
CA LEU A 78 -10.66 4.88 -0.24
C LEU A 78 -9.52 4.68 -1.26
N ASN A 79 -9.34 3.45 -1.79
CA ASN A 79 -8.43 3.23 -2.90
C ASN A 79 -8.90 3.98 -4.17
N ALA A 80 -10.21 3.93 -4.46
CA ALA A 80 -10.79 4.68 -5.58
C ALA A 80 -10.56 6.18 -5.43
N GLU A 81 -10.87 6.75 -4.26
CA GLU A 81 -10.67 8.18 -3.99
C GLU A 81 -9.20 8.59 -4.11
N ARG A 82 -8.27 7.78 -3.57
CA ARG A 82 -6.85 8.07 -3.66
C ARG A 82 -6.33 7.97 -5.09
N MET A 83 -6.84 7.02 -5.89
CA MET A 83 -6.51 6.93 -7.32
C MET A 83 -7.02 8.16 -8.08
N MET A 84 -8.23 8.62 -7.81
CA MET A 84 -8.78 9.86 -8.39
C MET A 84 -7.90 11.07 -8.07
N ASN A 85 -7.46 11.21 -6.81
CA ASN A 85 -6.57 12.28 -6.38
C ASN A 85 -5.18 12.17 -7.03
N SER A 86 -4.63 10.96 -7.15
CA SER A 86 -3.37 10.72 -7.84
C SER A 86 -3.46 11.08 -9.33
N ALA A 87 -4.54 10.67 -9.99
CA ALA A 87 -4.81 10.99 -11.38
C ALA A 87 -4.92 12.51 -11.60
N ALA A 88 -5.71 13.20 -10.78
CA ALA A 88 -5.87 14.65 -10.86
C ALA A 88 -4.54 15.39 -10.72
N ARG A 89 -3.67 14.99 -9.76
CA ARG A 89 -2.35 15.62 -9.57
C ARG A 89 -1.41 15.41 -10.76
N LEU A 90 -1.60 14.33 -11.51
CA LEU A 90 -0.79 14.00 -12.70
C LEU A 90 -1.46 14.43 -14.02
N GLU A 91 -2.48 15.28 -13.97
CA GLU A 91 -3.23 15.75 -15.15
C GLU A 91 -3.82 14.59 -15.98
N MET A 92 -4.30 13.55 -15.29
CA MET A 92 -4.95 12.39 -15.90
C MET A 92 -6.47 12.44 -15.64
N PRO A 93 -7.32 11.90 -16.53
CA PRO A 93 -8.74 11.80 -16.29
C PRO A 93 -9.01 10.89 -15.06
N GLN A 94 -9.88 11.33 -14.16
CA GLN A 94 -10.26 10.50 -13.02
C GLN A 94 -11.08 9.29 -13.48
N PHE A 95 -10.75 8.10 -12.99
CA PHE A 95 -11.59 6.93 -13.16
C PHE A 95 -12.67 6.95 -12.06
N PRO A 96 -13.99 6.95 -12.41
CA PRO A 96 -15.05 7.16 -11.44
C PRO A 96 -15.07 6.10 -10.32
N LYS A 97 -15.36 6.52 -9.08
CA LYS A 97 -15.34 5.67 -7.88
C LYS A 97 -16.21 4.42 -8.04
N GLU A 98 -17.44 4.59 -8.50
CA GLU A 98 -18.39 3.48 -8.68
C GLU A 98 -17.88 2.48 -9.72
N ARG A 99 -17.25 2.97 -10.78
CA ARG A 99 -16.64 2.12 -11.81
C ARG A 99 -15.39 1.41 -11.32
N PHE A 100 -14.62 2.05 -10.46
CA PHE A 100 -13.48 1.41 -9.79
C PHE A 100 -13.96 0.24 -8.93
N LEU A 101 -14.99 0.44 -8.11
CA LEU A 101 -15.57 -0.61 -7.25
C LEU A 101 -16.14 -1.76 -8.10
N ASP A 102 -16.86 -1.45 -9.18
CA ASP A 102 -17.36 -2.45 -10.13
C ASP A 102 -16.23 -3.25 -10.79
N ALA A 103 -15.16 -2.57 -11.24
CA ALA A 103 -14.00 -3.23 -11.84
C ALA A 103 -13.30 -4.18 -10.86
N ILE A 104 -13.12 -3.77 -9.60
CA ILE A 104 -12.55 -4.62 -8.54
C ILE A 104 -13.45 -5.82 -8.28
N THR A 105 -14.75 -5.60 -8.14
CA THR A 105 -15.73 -6.68 -7.95
C THR A 105 -15.69 -7.69 -9.09
N LYS A 106 -15.73 -7.23 -10.35
CA LYS A 106 -15.69 -8.08 -11.53
C LYS A 106 -14.40 -8.89 -11.65
N VAL A 107 -13.24 -8.25 -11.48
CA VAL A 107 -11.95 -8.94 -11.65
C VAL A 107 -11.70 -9.95 -10.54
N VAL A 108 -12.09 -9.67 -9.29
CA VAL A 108 -11.95 -10.62 -8.18
C VAL A 108 -12.95 -11.77 -8.33
N ALA A 109 -14.21 -11.49 -8.66
CA ALA A 109 -15.21 -12.52 -8.88
C ALA A 109 -14.85 -13.48 -10.01
N ALA A 110 -14.27 -12.96 -11.12
CA ALA A 110 -13.81 -13.78 -12.24
C ALA A 110 -12.58 -14.65 -11.89
N ASN A 111 -11.78 -14.24 -10.90
CA ASN A 111 -10.62 -14.97 -10.38
C ASN A 111 -10.86 -15.55 -8.97
N ALA A 112 -12.10 -15.86 -8.60
CA ALA A 112 -12.44 -16.28 -7.25
C ALA A 112 -11.76 -17.58 -6.80
N ASP A 113 -11.38 -18.43 -7.75
CA ASP A 113 -10.62 -19.66 -7.53
C ASP A 113 -9.13 -19.41 -7.17
N TYR A 114 -8.62 -18.21 -7.48
CA TYR A 114 -7.29 -17.74 -7.06
C TYR A 114 -7.29 -17.02 -5.70
N VAL A 115 -8.44 -16.72 -5.11
CA VAL A 115 -8.48 -16.16 -3.76
C VAL A 115 -8.09 -17.27 -2.78
N PRO A 116 -7.02 -17.11 -1.98
CA PRO A 116 -6.55 -18.14 -1.08
C PRO A 116 -7.64 -18.58 -0.08
N PRO A 117 -7.64 -19.83 0.37
CA PRO A 117 -8.59 -20.30 1.38
C PRO A 117 -8.35 -19.61 2.71
N TYR A 118 -9.43 -19.48 3.51
CA TYR A 118 -9.34 -19.00 4.87
C TYR A 118 -8.32 -19.82 5.68
N GLY A 119 -7.58 -19.14 6.56
CA GLY A 119 -6.56 -19.79 7.40
C GLY A 119 -5.21 -20.08 6.73
N SER A 120 -5.08 -19.88 5.40
CA SER A 120 -3.80 -20.07 4.70
C SER A 120 -2.76 -19.00 4.98
N GLY A 121 -3.16 -17.84 5.53
CA GLY A 121 -2.32 -16.64 5.68
C GLY A 121 -2.02 -15.90 4.37
N ALA A 122 -2.34 -16.50 3.22
CA ALA A 122 -2.21 -15.90 1.91
C ALA A 122 -3.43 -15.02 1.56
N THR A 123 -3.27 -14.13 0.58
CA THR A 123 -4.31 -13.21 0.13
C THR A 123 -4.25 -13.04 -1.39
N LEU A 124 -5.34 -12.58 -2.01
CA LEU A 124 -5.30 -12.15 -3.41
C LEU A 124 -4.95 -10.65 -3.46
N TYR A 125 -3.77 -10.32 -3.96
CA TYR A 125 -3.37 -8.93 -4.19
C TYR A 125 -3.98 -8.42 -5.49
N ILE A 126 -4.54 -7.22 -5.47
CA ILE A 126 -5.18 -6.57 -6.61
C ILE A 126 -4.37 -5.32 -6.96
N ARG A 127 -4.02 -5.17 -8.24
CA ARG A 127 -3.27 -4.04 -8.77
C ARG A 127 -4.09 -3.27 -9.81
N PRO A 128 -4.89 -2.29 -9.39
CA PRO A 128 -5.42 -1.28 -10.31
C PRO A 128 -4.32 -0.30 -10.70
N TYR A 129 -4.29 0.12 -11.97
CA TYR A 129 -3.36 1.14 -12.45
C TYR A 129 -3.89 1.81 -13.70
N MET A 130 -3.39 3.01 -13.97
CA MET A 130 -3.80 3.83 -15.10
C MET A 130 -2.59 4.53 -15.70
N PHE A 131 -2.57 4.67 -17.03
CA PHE A 131 -1.43 5.23 -17.74
C PHE A 131 -1.83 5.86 -19.08
N GLY A 132 -1.02 6.86 -19.52
CA GLY A 132 -1.17 7.52 -20.81
C GLY A 132 -0.69 6.65 -21.97
N THR A 133 -1.51 6.45 -22.98
CA THR A 133 -1.28 5.46 -24.05
C THR A 133 -0.90 6.05 -25.40
N ASN A 134 -1.34 7.29 -25.71
CA ASN A 134 -1.07 7.88 -27.01
C ASN A 134 0.39 8.38 -27.15
N PRO A 135 0.92 8.45 -28.39
CA PRO A 135 2.24 9.00 -28.67
C PRO A 135 2.34 10.49 -28.30
N VAL A 136 3.40 10.85 -27.56
CA VAL A 136 3.69 12.23 -27.12
C VAL A 136 5.21 12.46 -27.10
N ILE A 137 5.69 13.47 -27.85
CA ILE A 137 7.10 13.90 -27.80
C ILE A 137 7.27 15.15 -26.94
N GLY A 138 6.41 16.16 -27.10
CA GLY A 138 6.43 17.35 -26.24
C GLY A 138 5.88 17.03 -24.85
N VAL A 139 6.45 17.66 -23.81
CA VAL A 139 5.98 17.48 -22.41
C VAL A 139 4.57 18.07 -22.26
N LYS A 140 3.59 17.21 -22.25
CA LYS A 140 2.17 17.53 -22.05
C LYS A 140 1.42 16.27 -21.59
N PRO A 141 0.22 16.42 -20.98
CA PRO A 141 -0.61 15.27 -20.67
C PRO A 141 -0.96 14.46 -21.91
N ALA A 142 -1.14 13.17 -21.76
CA ALA A 142 -1.72 12.32 -22.79
C ALA A 142 -3.16 12.73 -23.10
N SER A 143 -3.68 12.32 -24.24
CA SER A 143 -5.09 12.50 -24.62
C SER A 143 -5.88 11.18 -24.55
N GLU A 144 -5.18 10.06 -24.52
CA GLU A 144 -5.76 8.72 -24.38
C GLU A 144 -5.11 8.00 -23.20
N TYR A 145 -5.92 7.24 -22.46
CA TYR A 145 -5.47 6.51 -21.28
C TYR A 145 -6.09 5.13 -21.22
N GLN A 146 -5.45 4.25 -20.47
CA GLN A 146 -6.02 2.94 -20.15
C GLN A 146 -6.01 2.73 -18.64
N PHE A 147 -7.14 2.30 -18.08
CA PHE A 147 -7.28 1.75 -16.75
C PHE A 147 -7.25 0.23 -16.84
N ARG A 148 -6.45 -0.41 -16.00
CA ARG A 148 -6.41 -1.87 -15.87
C ARG A 148 -6.43 -2.27 -14.40
N ALA A 149 -6.97 -3.46 -14.13
CA ALA A 149 -6.84 -4.12 -12.85
C ALA A 149 -6.54 -5.60 -13.07
N PHE A 150 -5.51 -6.11 -12.41
CA PHE A 150 -5.19 -7.54 -12.37
C PHE A 150 -5.02 -8.01 -10.94
N CYS A 151 -5.04 -9.33 -10.75
CA CYS A 151 -4.85 -9.98 -9.47
C CYS A 151 -3.65 -10.92 -9.50
N THR A 152 -3.05 -11.15 -8.34
CA THR A 152 -2.05 -12.19 -8.13
C THR A 152 -2.16 -12.71 -6.70
N PRO A 153 -2.24 -14.02 -6.47
CA PRO A 153 -2.17 -14.55 -5.11
C PRO A 153 -0.79 -14.31 -4.53
N VAL A 154 -0.73 -13.89 -3.28
CA VAL A 154 0.50 -13.62 -2.54
C VAL A 154 0.46 -14.32 -1.19
N GLY A 155 1.60 -14.81 -0.76
CA GLY A 155 1.77 -15.45 0.54
C GLY A 155 1.71 -14.46 1.69
N PRO A 156 1.78 -14.97 2.92
CA PRO A 156 1.93 -14.13 4.09
C PRO A 156 3.21 -13.29 3.96
N TYR A 157 3.10 -11.99 4.20
CA TYR A 157 4.24 -11.09 4.10
C TYR A 157 5.38 -11.51 5.03
N PHE A 158 5.03 -12.03 6.21
CA PHE A 158 5.98 -12.58 7.17
C PHE A 158 5.84 -14.10 7.25
N LYS A 159 6.77 -14.85 6.65
CA LYS A 159 6.89 -16.29 6.89
C LYS A 159 7.35 -16.53 8.33
N GLY A 160 6.50 -17.15 9.16
CA GLY A 160 6.83 -17.45 10.55
C GLY A 160 6.55 -16.33 11.57
N GLY A 161 5.70 -15.38 11.21
CA GLY A 161 5.29 -14.25 12.07
C GLY A 161 6.07 -12.96 11.83
N ALA A 162 5.50 -11.84 12.25
CA ALA A 162 6.10 -10.52 12.09
C ALA A 162 7.27 -10.33 13.07
N LYS A 163 8.49 -10.50 12.60
CA LYS A 163 9.71 -10.21 13.38
C LYS A 163 10.10 -8.74 13.20
N PRO A 164 10.59 -8.08 14.27
CA PRO A 164 11.08 -6.72 14.17
C PRO A 164 12.25 -6.61 13.17
N ILE A 165 12.22 -5.55 12.39
CA ILE A 165 13.24 -5.25 11.38
C ILE A 165 14.17 -4.15 11.83
N THR A 166 15.36 -4.12 11.25
CA THR A 166 16.31 -3.00 11.36
C THR A 166 16.23 -2.14 10.11
N ILE A 167 16.04 -0.85 10.30
CA ILE A 167 16.02 0.14 9.22
C ILE A 167 17.11 1.19 9.45
N ARG A 168 17.42 1.97 8.43
CA ARG A 168 18.36 3.11 8.56
C ARG A 168 17.69 4.43 8.19
N VAL A 169 18.26 5.53 8.67
CA VAL A 169 17.95 6.87 8.17
C VAL A 169 18.63 7.06 6.82
N SER A 170 17.88 7.49 5.81
CA SER A 170 18.39 7.71 4.45
C SER A 170 19.01 9.10 4.30
N ASP A 171 20.11 9.19 3.56
CA ASP A 171 20.68 10.47 3.08
C ASP A 171 19.96 11.00 1.84
N PHE A 172 19.16 10.15 1.20
CA PHE A 172 18.39 10.52 0.01
C PHE A 172 17.00 11.02 0.41
N ASP A 173 16.44 11.86 -0.44
CA ASP A 173 15.04 12.29 -0.31
C ASP A 173 14.10 11.30 -0.99
N ARG A 174 12.92 11.09 -0.41
CA ARG A 174 11.86 10.28 -1.02
C ARG A 174 11.04 11.09 -2.02
N ALA A 175 10.79 12.35 -1.73
CA ALA A 175 10.02 13.28 -2.55
C ALA A 175 10.41 14.72 -2.27
N ALA A 176 10.20 15.60 -3.26
CA ALA A 176 10.35 17.03 -3.06
C ALA A 176 9.26 17.57 -2.11
N PRO A 177 9.53 18.66 -1.35
CA PRO A 177 8.60 19.20 -0.34
C PRO A 177 7.20 19.54 -0.89
N HIS A 178 7.11 20.05 -2.11
CA HIS A 178 5.87 20.38 -2.82
C HIS A 178 5.70 19.52 -4.08
N GLY A 179 6.27 18.33 -4.07
CA GLY A 179 6.27 17.40 -5.20
C GLY A 179 5.07 16.47 -5.25
N THR A 180 5.35 15.21 -5.47
CA THR A 180 4.36 14.15 -5.69
C THR A 180 4.36 13.08 -4.60
N GLY A 181 4.97 13.35 -3.43
CA GLY A 181 5.10 12.37 -2.34
C GLY A 181 3.76 11.77 -1.90
N HIS A 182 2.69 12.57 -1.90
CA HIS A 182 1.33 12.15 -1.58
C HIS A 182 0.61 11.39 -2.71
N VAL A 183 1.23 11.30 -3.89
CA VAL A 183 0.66 10.65 -5.08
C VAL A 183 1.14 9.20 -5.17
N LYS A 184 0.23 8.26 -5.43
CA LYS A 184 0.63 6.86 -5.63
C LYS A 184 1.02 6.62 -7.09
N ALA A 185 2.21 7.10 -7.44
CA ALA A 185 2.76 7.07 -8.79
C ALA A 185 4.11 6.36 -8.86
N GLY A 186 4.34 5.62 -9.94
CA GLY A 186 5.57 4.85 -10.15
C GLY A 186 6.86 5.67 -10.05
N LEU A 187 6.80 6.96 -10.44
CA LEU A 187 7.94 7.87 -10.37
C LEU A 187 8.54 8.00 -8.95
N ASN A 188 7.70 8.00 -7.90
CA ASN A 188 8.18 8.07 -6.51
C ASN A 188 8.92 6.78 -6.10
N TYR A 189 8.46 5.64 -6.59
CA TYR A 189 9.09 4.34 -6.32
C TYR A 189 10.40 4.19 -7.11
N ALA A 190 10.42 4.59 -8.36
CA ALA A 190 11.65 4.61 -9.16
C ALA A 190 12.74 5.48 -8.53
N MET A 191 12.38 6.66 -8.01
CA MET A 191 13.28 7.54 -7.28
C MET A 191 13.89 6.87 -6.04
N SER A 192 13.13 6.03 -5.36
CA SER A 192 13.56 5.34 -4.13
C SER A 192 14.39 4.07 -4.37
N LEU A 193 14.51 3.57 -5.63
CA LEU A 193 15.19 2.30 -5.92
C LEU A 193 16.65 2.30 -5.51
N HIS A 194 17.39 3.38 -5.77
CA HIS A 194 18.80 3.46 -5.38
C HIS A 194 18.97 3.36 -3.87
N ALA A 195 18.19 4.12 -3.12
CA ALA A 195 18.25 4.15 -1.66
C ALA A 195 17.92 2.78 -1.03
N ILE A 196 16.89 2.07 -1.53
CA ILE A 196 16.51 0.76 -0.97
C ILE A 196 17.52 -0.33 -1.33
N VAL A 197 18.06 -0.34 -2.54
CA VAL A 197 19.12 -1.29 -2.94
C VAL A 197 20.36 -1.07 -2.09
N ASP A 198 20.77 0.18 -1.87
CA ASP A 198 21.90 0.51 -1.02
C ASP A 198 21.67 0.11 0.45
N ALA A 199 20.44 0.31 0.98
CA ALA A 199 20.08 -0.16 2.32
C ALA A 199 20.19 -1.69 2.43
N HIS A 200 19.64 -2.43 1.48
CA HIS A 200 19.71 -3.90 1.45
C HIS A 200 21.15 -4.42 1.37
N ASN A 201 22.00 -3.80 0.56
CA ASN A 201 23.42 -4.15 0.46
C ASN A 201 24.18 -3.95 1.78
N GLN A 202 23.70 -3.07 2.65
CA GLN A 202 24.24 -2.84 4.00
C GLN A 202 23.50 -3.63 5.09
N GLY A 203 22.57 -4.51 4.72
CA GLY A 203 21.85 -5.39 5.65
C GLY A 203 20.64 -4.75 6.34
N PHE A 204 20.19 -3.59 5.90
CA PHE A 204 18.96 -2.94 6.40
C PHE A 204 17.74 -3.37 5.58
N ALA A 205 16.61 -3.52 6.25
CA ALA A 205 15.37 -3.94 5.59
C ALA A 205 14.66 -2.79 4.84
N GLU A 206 14.84 -1.53 5.28
CA GLU A 206 14.16 -0.36 4.74
C GLU A 206 14.89 0.93 5.12
N ASN A 207 14.48 2.04 4.52
CA ASN A 207 14.94 3.39 4.86
C ASN A 207 13.84 4.18 5.59
N MET A 208 14.22 4.93 6.62
CA MET A 208 13.45 6.06 7.13
C MET A 208 13.84 7.30 6.35
N TYR A 209 12.87 7.96 5.72
CA TYR A 209 13.10 9.26 5.08
C TYR A 209 12.71 10.39 6.01
N LEU A 210 13.51 11.45 6.00
CA LEU A 210 13.21 12.70 6.67
C LEU A 210 12.70 13.71 5.64
N ASP A 211 12.01 14.76 6.10
CA ASP A 211 11.53 15.82 5.24
C ASP A 211 12.67 16.44 4.41
N ALA A 212 12.46 16.57 3.10
CA ALA A 212 13.48 17.02 2.17
C ALA A 212 13.88 18.51 2.34
N ALA A 213 13.02 19.30 2.99
CA ALA A 213 13.28 20.73 3.19
C ALA A 213 14.25 21.01 4.34
N THR A 214 14.10 20.31 5.47
CA THR A 214 14.85 20.62 6.70
C THR A 214 15.59 19.45 7.31
N ARG A 215 15.30 18.21 6.87
CA ARG A 215 15.84 16.96 7.45
C ARG A 215 15.57 16.83 8.95
N THR A 216 14.49 17.44 9.42
CA THR A 216 14.13 17.51 10.83
C THR A 216 13.02 16.57 11.23
N TYR A 217 12.04 16.35 10.33
CA TYR A 217 10.85 15.59 10.61
C TYR A 217 10.85 14.24 9.90
N VAL A 218 10.35 13.22 10.60
CA VAL A 218 10.13 11.89 10.02
C VAL A 218 8.98 11.97 9.02
N GLU A 219 9.17 11.42 7.84
CA GLU A 219 8.11 11.23 6.84
C GLU A 219 7.67 9.76 6.81
N GLU A 220 8.08 9.01 5.81
CA GLU A 220 7.70 7.61 5.63
C GLU A 220 8.88 6.78 5.13
N THR A 221 8.67 5.51 4.82
CA THR A 221 9.63 4.67 4.12
C THR A 221 9.38 4.68 2.61
N GLY A 222 10.13 3.89 1.84
CA GLY A 222 9.88 3.71 0.40
C GLY A 222 8.50 3.15 0.08
N GLY A 223 7.91 2.32 0.97
CA GLY A 223 6.66 1.62 0.71
C GLY A 223 5.64 1.59 1.85
N ALA A 224 5.91 2.20 3.00
CA ALA A 224 5.06 2.14 4.18
C ALA A 224 5.14 3.40 5.03
N ASN A 225 4.07 3.67 5.80
CA ASN A 225 4.03 4.79 6.75
C ASN A 225 4.47 4.35 8.15
N PHE A 226 4.96 5.28 8.96
CA PHE A 226 5.31 5.03 10.36
C PHE A 226 4.10 5.09 11.29
N ILE A 227 4.12 4.19 12.28
CA ILE A 227 3.31 4.23 13.49
C ILE A 227 4.27 4.16 14.67
N PHE A 228 4.19 5.13 15.56
CA PHE A 228 4.91 5.16 16.82
C PHE A 228 3.95 5.02 17.99
N VAL A 229 4.44 4.55 19.12
CA VAL A 229 3.68 4.52 20.38
C VAL A 229 4.51 5.20 21.46
N THR A 230 3.95 6.17 22.13
CA THR A 230 4.58 6.85 23.27
C THR A 230 4.59 5.98 24.52
N LYS A 231 5.34 6.37 25.54
CA LYS A 231 5.42 5.64 26.83
C LYS A 231 4.09 5.61 27.58
N ASP A 232 3.20 6.57 27.34
CA ASP A 232 1.85 6.62 27.91
C ASP A 232 0.80 5.89 27.04
N GLY A 233 1.22 5.26 25.94
CA GLY A 233 0.36 4.46 25.06
C GLY A 233 -0.35 5.24 23.95
N THR A 234 -0.04 6.52 23.74
CA THR A 234 -0.58 7.29 22.62
C THR A 234 0.00 6.79 21.31
N VAL A 235 -0.87 6.54 20.32
CA VAL A 235 -0.48 6.14 18.97
C VAL A 235 -0.21 7.39 18.14
N VAL A 236 0.99 7.52 17.60
CA VAL A 236 1.43 8.71 16.84
C VAL A 236 1.84 8.30 15.43
N THR A 237 1.41 9.08 14.44
CA THR A 237 1.89 8.94 13.06
C THR A 237 2.34 10.28 12.49
N PRO A 238 3.41 10.31 11.67
CA PRO A 238 3.86 11.51 11.02
C PRO A 238 2.79 12.12 10.11
N LYS A 239 2.67 13.45 10.12
CA LYS A 239 1.85 14.25 9.22
C LYS A 239 2.74 15.15 8.37
N SER A 240 2.62 15.02 7.06
CA SER A 240 3.29 15.86 6.06
C SER A 240 2.52 15.80 4.74
N ASP A 241 2.60 16.86 3.95
CA ASP A 241 2.01 16.90 2.61
C ASP A 241 2.81 16.04 1.59
N SER A 242 3.99 15.56 1.98
CA SER A 242 4.83 14.66 1.18
C SER A 242 4.61 13.18 1.46
N ILE A 243 3.80 12.83 2.46
CA ILE A 243 3.53 11.43 2.84
C ILE A 243 2.32 10.91 2.08
N LEU A 244 2.41 9.65 1.59
CA LEU A 244 1.26 8.98 0.98
C LEU A 244 0.13 8.84 2.02
N PRO A 245 -1.13 9.27 1.70
CA PRO A 245 -2.27 9.11 2.59
C PRO A 245 -2.69 7.63 2.64
N SER A 246 -2.08 6.88 3.56
CA SER A 246 -2.27 5.44 3.71
C SER A 246 -3.64 5.11 4.28
N ILE A 247 -4.33 4.18 3.63
CA ILE A 247 -5.62 3.65 4.07
C ILE A 247 -5.42 2.82 5.35
N THR A 248 -4.35 2.02 5.41
CA THR A 248 -4.00 1.22 6.60
C THR A 248 -3.70 2.12 7.78
N ARG A 249 -2.89 3.18 7.63
CA ARG A 249 -2.59 4.15 8.67
C ARG A 249 -3.87 4.80 9.21
N ARG A 250 -4.73 5.30 8.33
CA ARG A 250 -6.02 5.90 8.70
C ARG A 250 -6.91 4.91 9.46
N SER A 251 -6.91 3.64 9.05
CA SER A 251 -7.67 2.59 9.73
C SER A 251 -7.09 2.25 11.10
N ILE A 252 -5.76 2.23 11.26
CA ILE A 252 -5.07 2.00 12.54
C ILE A 252 -5.39 3.09 13.56
N LEU A 253 -5.41 4.38 13.15
CA LEU A 253 -5.78 5.47 14.05
C LEU A 253 -7.21 5.31 14.54
N TYR A 254 -8.14 4.97 13.65
CA TYR A 254 -9.53 4.69 14.03
C TYR A 254 -9.64 3.50 14.99
N VAL A 255 -8.92 2.40 14.72
CA VAL A 255 -8.88 1.22 15.58
C VAL A 255 -8.31 1.56 16.96
N ALA A 256 -7.26 2.37 17.02
CA ALA A 256 -6.69 2.82 18.29
C ALA A 256 -7.74 3.50 19.17
N GLU A 257 -8.49 4.43 18.63
CA GLU A 257 -9.47 5.22 19.38
C GLU A 257 -10.75 4.43 19.69
N HIS A 258 -11.35 3.76 18.69
CA HIS A 258 -12.71 3.23 18.81
C HIS A 258 -12.76 1.77 19.30
N TYR A 259 -11.69 1.00 19.11
CA TYR A 259 -11.63 -0.40 19.54
C TYR A 259 -10.76 -0.62 20.75
N LEU A 260 -9.67 0.14 20.87
CA LEU A 260 -8.69 -0.06 21.96
C LEU A 260 -8.76 1.05 23.03
N GLY A 261 -9.54 2.11 22.81
CA GLY A 261 -9.64 3.23 23.75
C GLY A 261 -8.33 4.00 23.96
N LEU A 262 -7.44 3.94 22.97
CA LEU A 262 -6.16 4.64 22.99
C LEU A 262 -6.30 6.03 22.35
N LYS A 263 -5.45 6.97 22.79
CA LYS A 263 -5.32 8.25 22.11
C LYS A 263 -4.55 8.06 20.82
N ALA A 264 -4.97 8.71 19.73
CA ALA A 264 -4.28 8.72 18.44
C ALA A 264 -3.99 10.15 17.98
N GLU A 265 -2.79 10.37 17.45
CA GLU A 265 -2.33 11.68 16.98
C GLU A 265 -1.69 11.57 15.58
N GLU A 266 -2.12 12.45 14.69
CA GLU A 266 -1.46 12.70 13.41
C GLU A 266 -0.82 14.08 13.48
N ARG A 267 0.50 14.14 13.57
CA ARG A 267 1.27 15.38 13.76
C ARG A 267 2.67 15.30 13.14
N PRO A 268 3.36 16.43 12.92
CA PRO A 268 4.79 16.40 12.65
C PRO A 268 5.53 15.67 13.79
N VAL A 269 6.45 14.77 13.42
CA VAL A 269 7.29 14.00 14.35
C VAL A 269 8.74 14.41 14.15
N PRO A 270 9.34 15.18 15.06
CA PRO A 270 10.76 15.49 14.99
C PRO A 270 11.59 14.20 15.09
N PHE A 271 12.63 14.07 14.27
CA PHE A 271 13.50 12.89 14.33
C PHE A 271 14.14 12.72 15.72
N SER A 272 14.45 13.84 16.40
CA SER A 272 14.99 13.82 17.76
C SER A 272 14.07 13.16 18.80
N GLU A 273 12.76 13.08 18.53
CA GLU A 273 11.76 12.42 19.40
C GLU A 273 11.75 10.89 19.23
N VAL A 274 12.27 10.36 18.12
CA VAL A 274 12.16 8.93 17.78
C VAL A 274 12.73 8.02 18.87
N LYS A 275 13.78 8.44 19.55
CA LYS A 275 14.41 7.72 20.67
C LYS A 275 13.54 7.61 21.92
N ASP A 276 12.51 8.43 22.03
CA ASP A 276 11.65 8.52 23.22
C ASP A 276 10.39 7.66 23.10
N PHE A 277 10.07 7.15 21.90
CA PHE A 277 8.94 6.25 21.70
C PHE A 277 9.17 4.87 22.30
N ALA A 278 8.09 4.27 22.81
CA ALA A 278 8.09 2.92 23.35
C ALA A 278 8.06 1.84 22.27
N GLU A 279 7.36 2.12 21.14
CA GLU A 279 7.22 1.17 20.04
C GLU A 279 7.28 1.89 18.69
N CYS A 280 7.74 1.17 17.67
CA CYS A 280 7.77 1.62 16.29
C CYS A 280 7.32 0.51 15.33
N GLY A 281 6.54 0.88 14.33
CA GLY A 281 6.10 -0.01 13.27
C GLY A 281 5.91 0.71 11.94
N LEU A 282 5.92 -0.07 10.86
CA LEU A 282 5.61 0.37 9.51
C LEU A 282 4.25 -0.19 9.09
N CYS A 283 3.36 0.63 8.58
CA CYS A 283 2.03 0.17 8.18
C CYS A 283 1.76 0.37 6.68
N GLY A 284 1.07 -0.61 6.10
CA GLY A 284 0.69 -0.61 4.69
C GLY A 284 -0.11 -1.85 4.30
N THR A 285 -0.66 -1.85 3.09
CA THR A 285 -1.52 -2.94 2.59
C THR A 285 -0.80 -4.30 2.58
N ALA A 286 0.50 -4.34 2.26
CA ALA A 286 1.24 -5.59 2.10
C ALA A 286 1.38 -6.34 3.43
N ALA A 287 1.86 -5.68 4.48
CA ALA A 287 2.23 -6.28 5.76
C ALA A 287 1.25 -6.01 6.89
N VAL A 288 0.27 -5.14 6.70
CA VAL A 288 -0.58 -4.52 7.72
C VAL A 288 0.27 -3.68 8.68
N ILE A 289 1.03 -4.29 9.59
CA ILE A 289 2.06 -3.62 10.39
C ILE A 289 3.32 -4.51 10.44
N SER A 290 4.47 -3.92 10.10
CA SER A 290 5.81 -4.50 10.30
C SER A 290 6.43 -3.84 11.53
N PRO A 291 6.78 -4.57 12.60
CA PRO A 291 7.46 -3.97 13.74
C PRO A 291 8.89 -3.53 13.39
N VAL A 292 9.31 -2.38 13.90
CA VAL A 292 10.69 -1.88 13.79
C VAL A 292 11.33 -2.01 15.16
N GLY A 293 12.39 -2.80 15.25
CA GLY A 293 13.12 -3.01 16.51
C GLY A 293 14.33 -2.07 16.67
N LYS A 294 14.90 -1.64 15.53
CA LYS A 294 16.10 -0.81 15.51
C LYS A 294 16.09 0.16 14.34
N ILE A 295 16.47 1.40 14.58
CA ILE A 295 16.74 2.42 13.58
C ILE A 295 18.20 2.83 13.71
N VAL A 296 18.94 2.89 12.61
CA VAL A 296 20.35 3.27 12.59
C VAL A 296 20.52 4.59 11.85
N ASP A 297 21.06 5.58 12.53
CA ASP A 297 21.40 6.89 11.99
C ASP A 297 22.93 7.08 12.00
N HIS A 298 23.59 6.87 10.84
CA HIS A 298 25.06 7.02 10.70
C HIS A 298 25.84 6.29 11.79
N GLY A 299 25.47 5.04 12.11
CA GLY A 299 26.09 4.23 13.14
C GLY A 299 25.54 4.44 14.55
N ASN A 300 24.69 5.46 14.78
CA ASN A 300 23.99 5.61 16.05
C ASN A 300 22.73 4.73 16.04
N GLU A 301 22.62 3.85 17.02
CA GLU A 301 21.48 2.94 17.12
C GLU A 301 20.38 3.49 18.04
N ILE A 302 19.16 3.53 17.55
CA ILE A 302 17.93 3.80 18.31
C ILE A 302 17.15 2.50 18.35
N CYS A 303 17.03 1.91 19.55
CA CYS A 303 16.34 0.63 19.75
C CYS A 303 14.99 0.86 20.41
N SER A 304 13.94 0.22 19.90
CA SER A 304 12.66 0.13 20.60
C SER A 304 12.81 -0.69 21.89
N PRO A 305 12.10 -0.37 22.99
CA PRO A 305 12.14 -1.16 24.21
C PRO A 305 11.75 -2.64 24.05
N SER A 306 10.87 -2.97 23.07
CA SER A 306 10.55 -4.35 22.70
C SER A 306 11.66 -5.07 21.93
N GLY A 307 12.70 -4.33 21.48
CA GLY A 307 13.87 -4.87 20.80
C GLY A 307 13.57 -5.59 19.50
N MET A 308 14.44 -6.57 19.17
CA MET A 308 14.41 -7.35 17.94
C MET A 308 13.69 -8.71 18.09
N GLU A 309 13.14 -9.02 19.26
CA GLU A 309 12.56 -10.34 19.52
C GLU A 309 11.08 -10.43 19.17
N LYS A 310 10.32 -9.39 19.46
CA LYS A 310 8.85 -9.38 19.29
C LYS A 310 8.32 -7.99 18.96
N MET A 311 7.12 -7.99 18.39
CA MET A 311 6.31 -6.78 18.19
C MET A 311 5.98 -6.15 19.57
N GLY A 312 5.95 -4.82 19.62
CA GLY A 312 5.52 -4.10 20.81
C GLY A 312 4.05 -4.38 21.14
N PRO A 313 3.66 -4.37 22.41
CA PRO A 313 2.34 -4.84 22.85
C PRO A 313 1.17 -4.00 22.30
N VAL A 314 1.32 -2.70 22.11
CA VAL A 314 0.26 -1.85 21.53
C VAL A 314 0.17 -2.10 20.03
N ILE A 315 1.31 -2.13 19.33
CA ILE A 315 1.34 -2.43 17.90
C ILE A 315 0.77 -3.82 17.60
N GLN A 316 1.04 -4.82 18.47
CA GLN A 316 0.44 -6.16 18.35
C GLN A 316 -1.09 -6.11 18.46
N LYS A 317 -1.64 -5.37 19.43
CA LYS A 317 -3.11 -5.20 19.55
C LYS A 317 -3.72 -4.51 18.32
N LEU A 318 -3.06 -3.48 17.80
CA LEU A 318 -3.49 -2.78 16.58
C LEU A 318 -3.49 -3.74 15.37
N TYR A 319 -2.43 -4.54 15.24
CA TYR A 319 -2.31 -5.55 14.19
C TYR A 319 -3.42 -6.61 14.28
N ASP A 320 -3.61 -7.21 15.46
CA ASP A 320 -4.60 -8.27 15.71
C ASP A 320 -6.03 -7.76 15.48
N THR A 321 -6.33 -6.55 15.96
CA THR A 321 -7.66 -5.95 15.78
C THR A 321 -7.94 -5.64 14.31
N LEU A 322 -7.00 -5.01 13.61
CA LEU A 322 -7.21 -4.66 12.20
C LEU A 322 -7.30 -5.90 11.30
N THR A 323 -6.45 -6.90 11.53
CA THR A 323 -6.54 -8.18 10.80
C THR A 323 -7.81 -8.94 11.14
N GLY A 324 -8.24 -8.91 12.40
CA GLY A 324 -9.53 -9.47 12.84
C GLY A 324 -10.72 -8.84 12.11
N ILE A 325 -10.72 -7.52 11.91
CA ILE A 325 -11.72 -6.80 11.12
C ILE A 325 -11.68 -7.26 9.65
N GLN A 326 -10.49 -7.33 9.05
CA GLN A 326 -10.30 -7.73 7.65
C GLN A 326 -10.76 -9.16 7.36
N MET A 327 -10.61 -10.05 8.33
CA MET A 327 -10.98 -11.47 8.23
C MET A 327 -12.39 -11.79 8.73
N GLY A 328 -13.14 -10.79 9.23
CA GLY A 328 -14.49 -10.97 9.71
C GLY A 328 -14.61 -11.52 11.13
N HIS A 329 -13.51 -11.60 11.91
CA HIS A 329 -13.54 -12.04 13.32
C HIS A 329 -14.00 -10.94 14.28
N ILE A 330 -13.80 -9.69 13.88
CA ILE A 330 -14.18 -8.49 14.62
C ILE A 330 -15.13 -7.71 13.74
N GLU A 331 -16.23 -7.25 14.32
CA GLU A 331 -17.21 -6.43 13.62
C GLU A 331 -16.54 -5.18 13.02
N ALA A 332 -16.76 -4.97 11.73
CA ALA A 332 -16.20 -3.84 11.01
C ALA A 332 -17.10 -2.60 11.14
N PRO A 333 -16.56 -1.38 11.14
CA PRO A 333 -17.36 -0.19 10.92
C PRO A 333 -18.11 -0.26 9.58
N GLU A 334 -19.26 0.38 9.50
CA GLU A 334 -20.06 0.43 8.27
C GLU A 334 -19.23 0.90 7.07
N GLY A 335 -19.37 0.20 5.95
CA GLY A 335 -18.67 0.50 4.69
C GLY A 335 -17.20 0.09 4.61
N TRP A 336 -16.62 -0.50 5.67
CA TRP A 336 -15.23 -0.93 5.62
C TRP A 336 -15.01 -2.24 4.85
N ILE A 337 -15.98 -3.13 4.90
CA ILE A 337 -15.94 -4.42 4.20
C ILE A 337 -16.85 -4.35 2.98
N HIS A 338 -16.27 -4.61 1.81
CA HIS A 338 -16.99 -4.73 0.55
C HIS A 338 -17.03 -6.21 0.14
N VAL A 339 -18.23 -6.78 0.17
CA VAL A 339 -18.46 -8.19 -0.18
C VAL A 339 -18.46 -8.33 -1.69
N ILE A 340 -17.63 -9.22 -2.20
CA ILE A 340 -17.53 -9.56 -3.64
C ILE A 340 -18.42 -10.76 -3.95
N LYS A 341 -18.40 -11.79 -3.07
CA LYS A 341 -19.10 -13.05 -3.30
C LYS A 341 -19.40 -13.77 -1.99
#